data_eaf8898af9173c5f476e4a40628470e5
#
_entry.id   eaf8898af9173c5f476e4a40628470e5
#
_cell.length_a   1.000
_cell.length_b   1.000
_cell.length_c   1.000
_cell.angle_alpha   90.00
_cell.angle_beta   90.00
_cell.angle_gamma   90.00
#
_symmetry.space_group_name_H-M   'P 1'
#
loop_
_entity.id
_entity.type
_entity.pdbx_description
1 polymer ?
#
loop_
_entity_poly.entity_id
_entity_poly.type
_entity_poly.pdbx_seq_one_letter_code
_entity_poly.pdbx_strand_id
1 'polypeptide(L)'
;VTVDEKYHHNLTGNYTVHTYIKTKDGSTIGYNLEQCAFNNTQSTTSVTATYKGTGVYGVTISGVYSNGSVKYAVWSDVNGQDDIKWYDASVSQAVATGLINVANHSGTGTYHLHAYQSDNGKMYLLGKTEFTMKKTSYNTPYYNQKDERWGNTLYGGYKMGATGCVPTSLSMIISSLSGKEILSTMVADYLYYDTVEFNRGSQGTSGNGVLLASKHFGMTPTALGSVNELTNALKESHYVSASVQMNKFSSWPFVTSHAIVLKGYSNGNTYVLDPYNAANNSWYPIDALWREQSTQYENIAALGHPFVKITDI
;
A
#
# COMPACT_ATOMS: atom_id res chain seq x y z
N VAL A 1 -41.06 -3.68 -28.67
CA VAL A 1 -39.56 -3.57 -28.62
C VAL A 1 -39.25 -2.79 -27.36
N THR A 2 -38.39 -3.36 -26.54
CA THR A 2 -37.90 -2.69 -25.37
C THR A 2 -36.47 -2.17 -25.66
N VAL A 3 -36.26 -0.90 -25.40
CA VAL A 3 -34.90 -0.29 -25.44
C VAL A 3 -34.39 -0.26 -24.02
N ASP A 4 -33.26 -0.91 -23.78
CA ASP A 4 -32.65 -1.02 -22.48
C ASP A 4 -31.37 -0.17 -22.49
N GLU A 5 -31.24 0.78 -21.56
CA GLU A 5 -30.15 1.71 -21.44
C GLU A 5 -28.78 1.01 -21.26
N LYS A 6 -28.75 -0.20 -20.71
CA LYS A 6 -27.53 -1.00 -20.58
C LYS A 6 -26.82 -1.27 -21.91
N TYR A 7 -27.55 -1.30 -23.01
CA TYR A 7 -26.97 -1.44 -24.36
C TYR A 7 -26.50 -0.14 -24.97
N HIS A 8 -26.75 0.97 -24.30
CA HIS A 8 -26.35 2.33 -24.70
C HIS A 8 -25.39 2.95 -23.67
N HIS A 9 -24.63 2.12 -22.96
CA HIS A 9 -23.61 2.52 -21.97
C HIS A 9 -24.18 3.31 -20.80
N ASN A 10 -25.49 3.17 -20.52
CA ASN A 10 -26.22 3.91 -19.48
C ASN A 10 -26.00 5.42 -19.55
N LEU A 11 -25.75 5.96 -20.72
CA LEU A 11 -25.63 7.41 -20.91
C LEU A 11 -27.02 8.06 -20.79
N THR A 12 -27.08 9.16 -20.07
CA THR A 12 -28.28 10.00 -20.04
C THR A 12 -28.39 10.83 -21.31
N GLY A 13 -29.59 11.11 -21.75
CA GLY A 13 -29.83 11.95 -22.92
C GLY A 13 -31.08 11.54 -23.71
N ASN A 14 -31.29 12.25 -24.81
CA ASN A 14 -32.35 11.97 -25.74
C ASN A 14 -31.85 10.95 -26.78
N TYR A 15 -32.52 9.84 -26.87
CA TYR A 15 -32.27 8.78 -27.86
C TYR A 15 -33.34 8.79 -28.92
N THR A 16 -32.94 8.63 -30.18
CA THR A 16 -33.85 8.48 -31.29
C THR A 16 -33.94 7.00 -31.64
N VAL A 17 -35.17 6.47 -31.60
CA VAL A 17 -35.45 5.07 -31.94
C VAL A 17 -36.07 5.04 -33.33
N HIS A 18 -35.39 4.40 -34.26
CA HIS A 18 -35.91 4.15 -35.60
C HIS A 18 -36.40 2.69 -35.71
N THR A 19 -37.65 2.51 -36.05
CA THR A 19 -38.23 1.18 -36.32
C THR A 19 -38.38 0.98 -37.80
N TYR A 20 -37.92 -0.15 -38.28
CA TYR A 20 -38.00 -0.52 -39.69
C TYR A 20 -38.72 -1.85 -39.83
N ILE A 21 -39.57 -1.97 -40.87
CA ILE A 21 -40.22 -3.21 -41.29
C ILE A 21 -39.50 -3.72 -42.52
N LYS A 22 -39.07 -4.97 -42.49
CA LYS A 22 -38.59 -5.67 -43.67
C LYS A 22 -39.79 -6.37 -44.35
N THR A 23 -40.07 -5.97 -45.56
CA THR A 23 -41.19 -6.52 -46.35
C THR A 23 -40.81 -7.87 -46.98
N LYS A 24 -41.80 -8.60 -47.51
CA LYS A 24 -41.58 -9.95 -48.09
C LYS A 24 -40.72 -9.93 -49.33
N ASP A 25 -40.65 -8.83 -50.06
CA ASP A 25 -39.78 -8.61 -51.22
C ASP A 25 -38.34 -8.18 -50.86
N GLY A 26 -38.05 -8.08 -49.55
CA GLY A 26 -36.73 -7.74 -49.05
C GLY A 26 -36.46 -6.24 -48.89
N SER A 27 -37.40 -5.39 -49.26
CA SER A 27 -37.26 -3.94 -49.03
C SER A 27 -37.45 -3.60 -47.57
N THR A 28 -36.84 -2.47 -47.15
CA THR A 28 -36.92 -1.97 -45.77
C THR A 28 -37.66 -0.64 -45.77
N ILE A 29 -38.74 -0.57 -45.01
CA ILE A 29 -39.58 0.63 -44.88
C ILE A 29 -39.44 1.17 -43.45
N GLY A 30 -39.15 2.47 -43.29
CA GLY A 30 -39.19 3.13 -41.98
C GLY A 30 -40.64 3.18 -41.48
N TYR A 31 -40.88 2.68 -40.28
CA TYR A 31 -42.21 2.59 -39.70
C TYR A 31 -42.47 3.66 -38.66
N ASN A 32 -41.54 3.91 -37.78
CA ASN A 32 -41.71 4.89 -36.73
C ASN A 32 -40.37 5.56 -36.35
N LEU A 33 -40.47 6.81 -35.94
CA LEU A 33 -39.36 7.61 -35.41
C LEU A 33 -39.82 8.20 -34.08
N GLU A 34 -39.29 7.71 -32.99
CA GLU A 34 -39.60 8.21 -31.65
C GLU A 34 -38.34 8.70 -30.93
N GLN A 35 -38.51 9.69 -30.07
CA GLN A 35 -37.50 10.10 -29.14
C GLN A 35 -37.88 9.63 -27.74
N CYS A 36 -36.92 9.01 -27.06
CA CYS A 36 -37.04 8.66 -25.66
C CYS A 36 -35.90 9.32 -24.87
N ALA A 37 -36.23 9.88 -23.73
CA ALA A 37 -35.25 10.43 -22.79
C ALA A 37 -34.91 9.35 -21.75
N PHE A 38 -33.63 9.03 -21.65
CA PHE A 38 -33.14 8.27 -20.52
C PHE A 38 -32.64 9.26 -19.44
N ASN A 39 -33.43 9.37 -18.37
CA ASN A 39 -33.04 10.11 -17.18
C ASN A 39 -32.44 9.12 -16.20
N ASN A 40 -31.19 8.78 -16.41
CA ASN A 40 -30.54 7.85 -15.50
C ASN A 40 -30.27 8.57 -14.16
N THR A 41 -30.94 8.13 -13.11
CA THR A 41 -30.62 8.46 -11.73
C THR A 41 -29.46 7.63 -11.20
N GLN A 42 -28.73 6.91 -12.09
CA GLN A 42 -27.56 6.16 -11.64
C GLN A 42 -26.50 7.08 -11.07
N SER A 43 -25.86 6.58 -10.04
CA SER A 43 -24.78 7.20 -9.32
C SER A 43 -23.81 7.86 -10.28
N THR A 44 -23.56 9.13 -10.08
CA THR A 44 -22.51 9.88 -10.79
C THR A 44 -21.24 9.06 -10.77
N THR A 45 -20.68 8.77 -11.95
CA THR A 45 -19.37 8.17 -12.03
C THR A 45 -18.38 9.05 -11.29
N SER A 46 -17.68 8.52 -10.33
CA SER A 46 -16.62 9.24 -9.63
C SER A 46 -15.30 8.49 -9.74
N VAL A 47 -14.24 9.23 -9.90
CA VAL A 47 -12.88 8.71 -9.94
C VAL A 47 -12.08 9.43 -8.88
N THR A 48 -11.48 8.67 -7.96
CA THR A 48 -10.65 9.23 -6.89
C THR A 48 -9.31 8.52 -6.80
N ALA A 49 -8.27 9.26 -6.44
CA ALA A 49 -6.97 8.74 -6.07
C ALA A 49 -6.63 9.22 -4.66
N THR A 50 -6.53 8.30 -3.71
CA THR A 50 -6.30 8.60 -2.30
C THR A 50 -4.96 8.04 -1.87
N TYR A 51 -4.10 8.86 -1.28
CA TYR A 51 -2.81 8.43 -0.77
C TYR A 51 -3.00 7.44 0.39
N LYS A 52 -2.32 6.28 0.32
CA LYS A 52 -2.38 5.20 1.31
C LYS A 52 -1.11 5.04 2.12
N GLY A 53 -0.12 5.90 1.91
CA GLY A 53 1.20 5.82 2.52
C GLY A 53 2.20 5.03 1.66
N THR A 54 3.48 5.22 1.97
CA THR A 54 4.61 4.52 1.32
C THR A 54 4.60 4.60 -0.22
N GLY A 55 4.12 5.76 -0.75
CA GLY A 55 4.07 5.98 -2.20
C GLY A 55 2.99 5.21 -2.94
N VAL A 56 1.94 4.77 -2.26
CA VAL A 56 0.81 4.09 -2.89
C VAL A 56 -0.42 4.97 -2.85
N TYR A 57 -1.11 5.07 -3.99
CA TYR A 57 -2.43 5.69 -4.11
C TYR A 57 -3.47 4.64 -4.43
N GLY A 58 -4.53 4.57 -3.63
CA GLY A 58 -5.71 3.76 -3.89
C GLY A 58 -6.61 4.47 -4.89
N VAL A 59 -6.96 3.79 -5.98
CA VAL A 59 -7.91 4.28 -6.98
C VAL A 59 -9.27 3.66 -6.70
N THR A 60 -10.30 4.50 -6.70
CA THR A 60 -11.70 4.06 -6.63
C THR A 60 -12.47 4.71 -7.76
N ILE A 61 -13.19 3.89 -8.54
CA ILE A 61 -14.00 4.30 -9.68
C ILE A 61 -15.40 3.75 -9.43
N SER A 62 -16.37 4.61 -9.19
CA SER A 62 -17.79 4.24 -9.01
C SER A 62 -18.59 4.39 -10.31
N GLY A 63 -19.76 3.77 -10.36
CA GLY A 63 -20.63 3.83 -11.55
C GLY A 63 -20.16 2.95 -12.70
N VAL A 64 -19.42 1.89 -12.39
CA VAL A 64 -18.92 0.88 -13.35
C VAL A 64 -20.04 -0.09 -13.72
N TYR A 65 -20.11 -0.49 -14.98
CA TYR A 65 -21.05 -1.54 -15.43
C TYR A 65 -20.50 -2.93 -15.14
N SER A 66 -21.38 -3.87 -14.85
CA SER A 66 -21.02 -5.18 -14.29
C SER A 66 -20.21 -6.11 -15.20
N ASN A 67 -20.16 -5.86 -16.52
CA ASN A 67 -19.66 -6.84 -17.49
C ASN A 67 -18.44 -6.39 -18.32
N GLY A 68 -17.86 -5.21 -18.05
CA GLY A 68 -16.72 -4.70 -18.80
C GLY A 68 -15.44 -4.68 -17.97
N SER A 69 -14.29 -4.83 -18.62
CA SER A 69 -13.00 -4.59 -17.97
C SER A 69 -12.81 -3.09 -17.76
N VAL A 70 -12.28 -2.72 -16.60
CA VAL A 70 -11.94 -1.33 -16.28
C VAL A 70 -10.44 -1.16 -16.25
N LYS A 71 -9.98 -0.14 -16.94
CA LYS A 71 -8.57 0.29 -16.95
C LYS A 71 -8.47 1.76 -16.62
N TYR A 72 -7.35 2.17 -16.08
CA TYR A 72 -7.07 3.59 -15.87
C TYR A 72 -5.67 3.95 -16.31
N ALA A 73 -5.54 5.12 -16.89
CA ALA A 73 -4.29 5.70 -17.34
C ALA A 73 -3.86 6.77 -16.36
N VAL A 74 -2.57 6.83 -16.04
CA VAL A 74 -1.96 7.79 -15.14
C VAL A 74 -0.72 8.39 -15.81
N TRP A 75 -0.58 9.71 -15.78
CA TRP A 75 0.57 10.42 -16.31
C TRP A 75 0.79 11.74 -15.58
N SER A 76 2.02 12.26 -15.64
CA SER A 76 2.38 13.55 -15.05
C SER A 76 1.89 14.72 -15.94
N ASP A 77 1.76 15.88 -15.32
CA ASP A 77 1.48 17.14 -16.05
C ASP A 77 2.69 17.64 -16.85
N VAL A 78 3.85 17.04 -16.63
CA VAL A 78 5.11 17.42 -17.29
C VAL A 78 5.20 16.75 -18.65
N ASN A 79 5.44 17.55 -19.72
CA ASN A 79 5.58 17.09 -21.11
C ASN A 79 4.38 16.31 -21.68
N GLY A 80 3.17 16.51 -21.15
CA GLY A 80 1.96 15.82 -21.61
C GLY A 80 1.91 14.36 -21.20
N GLN A 81 1.61 13.45 -22.14
CA GLN A 81 1.40 12.02 -21.87
C GLN A 81 2.63 11.15 -22.17
N ASP A 82 3.82 11.69 -22.11
CA ASP A 82 5.06 10.96 -22.44
C ASP A 82 5.39 9.83 -21.44
N ASP A 83 4.95 9.96 -20.18
CA ASP A 83 5.15 9.00 -19.10
C ASP A 83 3.89 8.17 -18.77
N ILE A 84 2.90 8.12 -19.67
CA ILE A 84 1.62 7.45 -19.43
C ILE A 84 1.80 5.96 -19.08
N LYS A 85 1.14 5.55 -17.98
CA LYS A 85 1.06 4.16 -17.55
C LYS A 85 -0.39 3.72 -17.46
N TRP A 86 -0.66 2.50 -17.94
CA TRP A 86 -1.97 1.87 -17.88
C TRP A 86 -2.02 0.80 -16.80
N TYR A 87 -3.11 0.78 -16.08
CA TYR A 87 -3.39 -0.12 -14.97
C TYR A 87 -4.73 -0.82 -15.19
N ASP A 88 -4.81 -2.09 -14.75
CA ASP A 88 -6.07 -2.82 -14.67
C ASP A 88 -6.73 -2.58 -13.31
N ALA A 89 -8.05 -2.45 -13.28
CA ALA A 89 -8.83 -2.32 -12.05
C ALA A 89 -9.63 -3.60 -11.79
N SER A 90 -9.75 -3.96 -10.50
CA SER A 90 -10.61 -5.04 -10.06
C SER A 90 -12.03 -4.53 -9.86
N VAL A 91 -13.03 -5.14 -10.52
CA VAL A 91 -14.43 -4.72 -10.47
C VAL A 91 -15.22 -5.59 -9.49
N SER A 92 -15.96 -4.94 -8.58
CA SER A 92 -16.91 -5.58 -7.66
C SER A 92 -18.10 -4.65 -7.40
N GLN A 93 -19.33 -5.13 -7.56
CA GLN A 93 -20.57 -4.40 -7.24
C GLN A 93 -20.61 -2.95 -7.78
N ALA A 94 -20.37 -2.75 -9.08
CA ALA A 94 -20.38 -1.44 -9.72
C ALA A 94 -19.28 -0.45 -9.21
N VAL A 95 -18.27 -0.95 -8.53
CA VAL A 95 -17.07 -0.22 -8.12
C VAL A 95 -15.84 -0.93 -8.66
N ALA A 96 -14.93 -0.18 -9.28
CA ALA A 96 -13.63 -0.68 -9.66
C ALA A 96 -12.57 -0.07 -8.74
N THR A 97 -11.60 -0.88 -8.33
CA THR A 97 -10.49 -0.47 -7.47
C THR A 97 -9.15 -0.85 -8.07
N GLY A 98 -8.14 -0.05 -7.79
CA GLY A 98 -6.77 -0.30 -8.22
C GLY A 98 -5.75 0.42 -7.34
N LEU A 99 -4.48 0.21 -7.65
CA LEU A 99 -3.37 0.85 -6.95
C LEU A 99 -2.43 1.52 -7.96
N ILE A 100 -1.94 2.70 -7.60
CA ILE A 100 -0.84 3.39 -8.28
C ILE A 100 0.36 3.33 -7.35
N ASN A 101 1.46 2.74 -7.81
CA ASN A 101 2.72 2.80 -7.09
C ASN A 101 3.60 3.90 -7.71
N VAL A 102 4.03 4.86 -6.89
CA VAL A 102 4.87 5.98 -7.32
C VAL A 102 6.20 5.55 -7.95
N ALA A 103 6.71 4.36 -7.58
CA ALA A 103 7.92 3.80 -8.18
C ALA A 103 7.79 3.49 -9.69
N ASN A 104 6.57 3.43 -10.22
CA ASN A 104 6.30 3.27 -11.65
C ASN A 104 6.38 4.58 -12.43
N HIS A 105 6.55 5.70 -11.74
CA HIS A 105 6.57 7.05 -12.31
C HIS A 105 7.88 7.76 -11.97
N SER A 106 8.27 8.73 -12.77
CA SER A 106 9.61 9.36 -12.71
C SER A 106 9.64 10.72 -12.03
N GLY A 107 8.50 11.37 -11.85
CA GLY A 107 8.43 12.75 -11.37
C GLY A 107 7.53 12.95 -10.16
N THR A 108 7.67 14.10 -9.52
CA THR A 108 6.74 14.62 -8.51
C THR A 108 5.88 15.72 -9.12
N GLY A 109 4.76 16.07 -8.48
CA GLY A 109 3.87 17.12 -8.96
C GLY A 109 2.47 16.62 -9.25
N THR A 110 1.76 17.32 -10.13
CA THR A 110 0.40 16.97 -10.54
C THR A 110 0.40 15.77 -11.49
N TYR A 111 -0.46 14.82 -11.20
CA TYR A 111 -0.72 13.65 -12.03
C TYR A 111 -2.20 13.59 -12.42
N HIS A 112 -2.46 13.21 -13.65
CA HIS A 112 -3.79 12.96 -14.19
C HIS A 112 -4.12 11.48 -14.11
N LEU A 113 -5.37 11.17 -13.79
CA LEU A 113 -5.92 9.84 -13.80
C LEU A 113 -7.22 9.85 -14.61
N HIS A 114 -7.26 9.11 -15.72
CA HIS A 114 -8.44 8.88 -16.51
C HIS A 114 -8.85 7.41 -16.45
N ALA A 115 -10.08 7.15 -16.07
CA ALA A 115 -10.64 5.81 -15.97
C ALA A 115 -11.53 5.49 -17.18
N TYR A 116 -11.40 4.28 -17.68
CA TYR A 116 -12.12 3.81 -18.86
C TYR A 116 -12.70 2.44 -18.60
N GLN A 117 -13.86 2.18 -19.21
CA GLN A 117 -14.43 0.85 -19.29
C GLN A 117 -14.41 0.39 -20.75
N SER A 118 -14.05 -0.88 -20.95
CA SER A 118 -14.12 -1.53 -22.27
C SER A 118 -15.44 -2.29 -22.39
N ASP A 119 -16.13 -2.05 -23.49
CA ASP A 119 -17.30 -2.85 -23.91
C ASP A 119 -17.20 -3.12 -25.42
N ASN A 120 -17.33 -4.39 -25.81
CA ASN A 120 -17.25 -4.83 -27.20
C ASN A 120 -16.05 -4.26 -27.98
N GLY A 121 -14.88 -4.16 -27.31
CA GLY A 121 -13.64 -3.64 -27.90
C GLY A 121 -13.54 -2.12 -28.03
N LYS A 122 -14.54 -1.39 -27.55
CA LYS A 122 -14.48 0.09 -27.46
C LYS A 122 -14.22 0.53 -26.03
N MET A 123 -13.43 1.60 -25.90
CA MET A 123 -13.11 2.22 -24.61
C MET A 123 -13.98 3.45 -24.38
N TYR A 124 -14.64 3.50 -23.23
CA TYR A 124 -15.51 4.60 -22.81
C TYR A 124 -14.93 5.26 -21.58
N LEU A 125 -14.77 6.57 -21.61
CA LEU A 125 -14.30 7.34 -20.47
C LEU A 125 -15.38 7.32 -19.38
N LEU A 126 -15.04 6.78 -18.20
CA LEU A 126 -15.87 6.81 -17.00
C LEU A 126 -15.74 8.13 -16.24
N GLY A 127 -14.54 8.67 -16.17
CA GLY A 127 -14.26 9.91 -15.46
C GLY A 127 -12.76 10.18 -15.36
N LYS A 128 -12.45 11.32 -14.77
CA LYS A 128 -11.07 11.77 -14.58
C LYS A 128 -10.91 12.46 -13.24
N THR A 129 -9.70 12.43 -12.70
CA THR A 129 -9.28 13.19 -11.51
C THR A 129 -7.81 13.54 -11.61
N GLU A 130 -7.38 14.43 -10.74
CA GLU A 130 -5.98 14.81 -10.54
C GLU A 130 -5.59 14.54 -9.10
N PHE A 131 -4.30 14.25 -8.89
CA PHE A 131 -3.73 14.09 -7.56
C PHE A 131 -2.27 14.55 -7.57
N THR A 132 -1.73 14.85 -6.39
CA THR A 132 -0.34 15.30 -6.27
C THR A 132 0.55 14.16 -5.80
N MET A 133 1.55 13.81 -6.59
CA MET A 133 2.58 12.86 -6.24
C MET A 133 3.76 13.59 -5.60
N LYS A 134 3.96 13.40 -4.29
CA LYS A 134 4.96 14.15 -3.50
C LYS A 134 6.34 13.51 -3.53
N LYS A 135 6.43 12.20 -3.74
CA LYS A 135 7.67 11.42 -3.68
C LYS A 135 7.54 10.18 -4.59
N THR A 136 8.57 9.90 -5.36
CA THR A 136 8.59 8.77 -6.31
C THR A 136 9.46 7.60 -5.89
N SER A 137 10.29 7.76 -4.83
CA SER A 137 11.16 6.67 -4.36
C SER A 137 11.19 6.59 -2.84
N TYR A 138 11.22 5.36 -2.35
CA TYR A 138 11.37 5.01 -0.94
C TYR A 138 12.64 4.14 -0.82
N ASN A 139 13.79 4.82 -0.85
CA ASN A 139 15.07 4.13 -0.72
C ASN A 139 15.29 3.75 0.74
N THR A 140 15.38 2.44 1.02
CA THR A 140 15.55 1.92 2.37
C THR A 140 17.04 1.75 2.66
N PRO A 141 17.64 2.56 3.53
CA PRO A 141 19.01 2.29 3.96
C PRO A 141 19.06 0.97 4.72
N TYR A 142 20.18 0.28 4.65
CA TYR A 142 20.44 -0.84 5.55
C TYR A 142 21.33 -0.38 6.69
N TYR A 143 20.86 -0.58 7.92
CA TYR A 143 21.62 -0.37 9.14
C TYR A 143 21.81 -1.68 9.89
N ASN A 144 23.03 -1.90 10.41
CA ASN A 144 23.33 -3.02 11.28
C ASN A 144 23.45 -2.52 12.73
N GLN A 145 22.79 -3.17 13.68
CA GLN A 145 22.83 -2.76 15.09
C GLN A 145 24.24 -2.87 15.70
N LYS A 146 25.12 -3.68 15.07
CA LYS A 146 26.54 -3.82 15.47
C LYS A 146 27.49 -2.90 14.73
N ASP A 147 27.00 -1.98 13.89
CA ASP A 147 27.81 -0.99 13.19
C ASP A 147 28.75 -0.26 14.17
N GLU A 148 30.01 -0.08 13.80
CA GLU A 148 31.03 0.52 14.67
C GLU A 148 30.67 1.93 15.16
N ARG A 149 29.84 2.64 14.39
CA ARG A 149 29.37 3.99 14.73
C ARG A 149 28.53 4.04 16.00
N TRP A 150 27.80 2.94 16.32
CA TRP A 150 26.88 2.90 17.46
C TRP A 150 26.83 1.58 18.22
N GLY A 151 27.34 0.48 17.68
CA GLY A 151 27.18 -0.87 18.25
C GLY A 151 27.75 -1.00 19.68
N ASN A 152 28.73 -0.16 20.05
CA ASN A 152 29.32 -0.11 21.40
C ASN A 152 28.65 0.91 22.32
N THR A 153 27.70 1.73 21.84
CA THR A 153 26.98 2.69 22.71
C THR A 153 26.20 1.93 23.77
N LEU A 154 26.25 2.40 25.00
CA LEU A 154 25.59 1.76 26.15
C LEU A 154 24.26 2.44 26.49
N TYR A 155 23.22 1.61 26.64
CA TYR A 155 21.93 2.00 27.14
C TYR A 155 21.55 1.07 28.30
N GLY A 156 21.44 1.59 29.52
CA GLY A 156 21.15 0.81 30.70
C GLY A 156 22.17 -0.30 31.01
N GLY A 157 23.47 -0.08 30.61
CA GLY A 157 24.54 -1.06 30.76
C GLY A 157 24.63 -2.10 29.62
N TYR A 158 23.71 -2.11 28.66
CA TYR A 158 23.72 -3.01 27.51
C TYR A 158 24.18 -2.31 26.25
N LYS A 159 25.03 -2.98 25.45
CA LYS A 159 25.47 -2.47 24.16
C LYS A 159 24.31 -2.44 23.13
N MET A 160 24.25 -1.37 22.37
CA MET A 160 23.32 -1.23 21.23
C MET A 160 23.43 -2.43 20.28
N GLY A 161 24.65 -2.91 20.02
CA GLY A 161 24.89 -4.09 19.17
C GLY A 161 24.29 -5.39 19.69
N ALA A 162 23.92 -5.46 20.98
CA ALA A 162 23.28 -6.63 21.57
C ALA A 162 21.74 -6.52 21.64
N THR A 163 21.22 -5.31 21.89
CA THR A 163 19.80 -5.12 22.23
C THR A 163 19.05 -4.19 21.26
N GLY A 164 19.76 -3.59 20.28
CA GLY A 164 19.23 -2.52 19.44
C GLY A 164 18.44 -2.94 18.18
N CYS A 165 17.87 -4.15 18.15
CA CYS A 165 17.15 -4.62 16.96
C CYS A 165 15.96 -3.72 16.60
N VAL A 166 15.15 -3.31 17.57
CA VAL A 166 13.99 -2.43 17.33
C VAL A 166 14.44 -1.01 16.91
N PRO A 167 15.29 -0.28 17.66
CA PRO A 167 15.74 1.03 17.22
C PRO A 167 16.36 1.02 15.83
N THR A 168 17.14 -0.02 15.49
CA THR A 168 17.78 -0.13 14.17
C THR A 168 16.76 -0.46 13.06
N SER A 169 15.79 -1.34 13.31
CA SER A 169 14.71 -1.63 12.37
C SER A 169 13.86 -0.39 12.10
N LEU A 170 13.46 0.33 13.14
CA LEU A 170 12.69 1.55 13.01
C LEU A 170 13.46 2.65 12.29
N SER A 171 14.75 2.81 12.54
CA SER A 171 15.56 3.82 11.85
C SER A 171 15.63 3.58 10.34
N MET A 172 15.72 2.33 9.87
CA MET A 172 15.64 1.97 8.45
C MET A 172 14.30 2.36 7.84
N ILE A 173 13.20 2.03 8.52
CA ILE A 173 11.83 2.35 8.07
C ILE A 173 11.62 3.86 8.03
N ILE A 174 11.91 4.55 9.14
CA ILE A 174 11.67 5.98 9.29
C ILE A 174 12.53 6.80 8.32
N SER A 175 13.80 6.41 8.12
CA SER A 175 14.66 7.05 7.13
C SER A 175 14.06 6.94 5.72
N SER A 176 13.57 5.76 5.36
CA SER A 176 12.93 5.58 4.06
C SER A 176 11.67 6.43 3.91
N LEU A 177 10.78 6.41 4.90
CA LEU A 177 9.50 7.10 4.84
C LEU A 177 9.67 8.62 4.89
N SER A 178 10.51 9.14 5.78
CA SER A 178 10.75 10.58 5.92
C SER A 178 11.63 11.17 4.80
N GLY A 179 12.46 10.34 4.16
CA GLY A 179 13.51 10.81 3.23
C GLY A 179 14.67 11.52 3.93
N LYS A 180 14.77 11.41 5.26
CA LYS A 180 15.85 11.96 6.08
C LYS A 180 16.68 10.83 6.65
N GLU A 181 17.96 11.06 6.87
CA GLU A 181 18.79 10.09 7.60
C GLU A 181 18.42 10.10 9.08
N ILE A 182 17.79 9.01 9.55
CA ILE A 182 17.48 8.78 10.97
C ILE A 182 18.35 7.62 11.43
N LEU A 183 19.39 7.94 12.20
CA LEU A 183 20.33 6.93 12.67
C LEU A 183 19.74 6.09 13.81
N SER A 184 20.26 4.88 13.98
CA SER A 184 19.81 3.95 15.01
C SER A 184 19.92 4.52 16.42
N THR A 185 20.93 5.34 16.68
CA THR A 185 21.11 6.07 17.96
C THR A 185 20.02 7.10 18.20
N MET A 186 19.55 7.82 17.17
CA MET A 186 18.49 8.82 17.35
C MET A 186 17.20 8.18 17.87
N VAL A 187 16.85 6.99 17.35
CA VAL A 187 15.70 6.23 17.83
C VAL A 187 15.95 5.63 19.22
N ALA A 188 17.16 5.11 19.44
CA ALA A 188 17.55 4.55 20.73
C ALA A 188 17.60 5.61 21.84
N ASP A 189 18.13 6.80 21.57
CA ASP A 189 18.20 7.93 22.50
C ASP A 189 16.79 8.35 22.94
N TYR A 190 15.88 8.56 21.99
CA TYR A 190 14.48 8.86 22.31
C TYR A 190 13.87 7.78 23.22
N LEU A 191 13.99 6.50 22.84
CA LEU A 191 13.41 5.38 23.58
C LEU A 191 14.01 5.23 24.99
N TYR A 192 15.29 5.57 25.16
CA TYR A 192 15.99 5.43 26.43
C TYR A 192 15.83 6.65 27.33
N TYR A 193 16.00 7.88 26.81
CA TYR A 193 16.03 9.11 27.61
C TYR A 193 14.66 9.74 27.81
N ASP A 194 13.79 9.70 26.78
CA ASP A 194 12.47 10.34 26.81
C ASP A 194 11.34 9.36 27.13
N THR A 195 11.63 8.04 27.12
CA THR A 195 10.71 6.99 27.53
C THR A 195 11.39 5.97 28.44
N VAL A 196 10.68 4.93 28.84
CA VAL A 196 11.22 3.80 29.60
C VAL A 196 11.29 2.51 28.77
N GLU A 197 11.19 2.62 27.45
CA GLU A 197 10.89 1.49 26.57
C GLU A 197 12.13 0.78 26.01
N PHE A 198 13.33 1.30 26.22
CA PHE A 198 14.56 0.66 25.76
C PHE A 198 15.54 0.41 26.90
N ASN A 199 15.86 -0.86 27.18
CA ASN A 199 16.81 -1.29 28.22
C ASN A 199 16.54 -0.70 29.63
N ARG A 200 15.27 -0.43 29.92
CA ARG A 200 14.81 0.03 31.23
C ARG A 200 13.89 -1.04 31.83
N GLY A 201 14.35 -1.79 32.83
CA GLY A 201 13.62 -2.88 33.45
C GLY A 201 13.78 -4.24 32.76
N SER A 202 13.82 -4.30 31.44
CA SER A 202 14.13 -5.49 30.64
C SER A 202 15.10 -5.15 29.51
N GLN A 203 15.75 -6.17 28.93
CA GLN A 203 16.59 -5.99 27.75
C GLN A 203 15.74 -5.78 26.49
N GLY A 204 16.19 -4.85 25.63
CA GLY A 204 15.55 -4.57 24.35
C GLY A 204 14.45 -3.53 24.45
N THR A 205 13.53 -3.56 23.50
CA THR A 205 12.45 -2.58 23.34
C THR A 205 11.10 -3.28 23.32
N SER A 206 10.13 -2.73 24.03
CA SER A 206 8.75 -3.24 24.06
C SER A 206 7.96 -2.89 22.79
N GLY A 207 6.78 -3.50 22.60
CA GLY A 207 5.82 -3.11 21.57
C GLY A 207 5.35 -1.66 21.72
N ASN A 208 5.24 -1.17 22.97
CA ASN A 208 4.95 0.24 23.24
C ASN A 208 6.06 1.16 22.73
N GLY A 209 7.32 0.73 22.81
CA GLY A 209 8.45 1.48 22.24
C GLY A 209 8.37 1.59 20.72
N VAL A 210 7.90 0.55 20.02
CA VAL A 210 7.61 0.64 18.55
C VAL A 210 6.56 1.70 18.28
N LEU A 211 5.47 1.71 19.05
CA LEU A 211 4.39 2.70 18.93
C LEU A 211 4.89 4.13 19.17
N LEU A 212 5.56 4.35 20.27
CA LEU A 212 6.03 5.68 20.69
C LEU A 212 7.08 6.24 19.74
N ALA A 213 8.09 5.46 19.37
CA ALA A 213 9.14 5.91 18.45
C ALA A 213 8.55 6.21 17.04
N SER A 214 7.69 5.35 16.53
CA SER A 214 7.04 5.63 15.24
C SER A 214 6.31 6.97 15.25
N LYS A 215 5.49 7.23 16.26
CA LYS A 215 4.75 8.50 16.40
C LYS A 215 5.67 9.71 16.61
N HIS A 216 6.70 9.56 17.43
CA HIS A 216 7.67 10.65 17.68
C HIS A 216 8.34 11.14 16.39
N PHE A 217 8.69 10.22 15.50
CA PHE A 217 9.27 10.53 14.19
C PHE A 217 8.23 10.81 13.09
N GLY A 218 6.97 11.04 13.45
CA GLY A 218 5.91 11.45 12.52
C GLY A 218 5.33 10.32 11.68
N MET A 219 5.46 9.06 12.12
CA MET A 219 4.91 7.91 11.42
C MET A 219 3.66 7.39 12.14
N THR A 220 2.80 6.70 11.38
CA THR A 220 1.60 6.04 11.91
C THR A 220 1.81 4.53 12.00
N PRO A 221 1.93 3.97 13.22
CA PRO A 221 1.99 2.53 13.44
C PRO A 221 0.58 1.94 13.53
N THR A 222 0.37 0.78 12.90
CA THR A 222 -0.87 -0.01 12.95
C THR A 222 -0.52 -1.48 13.18
N ALA A 223 -1.00 -2.07 14.25
CA ALA A 223 -0.82 -3.50 14.51
C ALA A 223 -1.60 -4.34 13.49
N LEU A 224 -1.03 -5.48 13.10
CA LEU A 224 -1.62 -6.40 12.12
C LEU A 224 -2.08 -7.66 12.84
N GLY A 225 -3.38 -7.96 12.75
CA GLY A 225 -4.03 -9.05 13.48
C GLY A 225 -4.19 -10.34 12.67
N SER A 226 -3.80 -10.35 11.39
CA SER A 226 -3.92 -11.53 10.54
C SER A 226 -2.85 -11.57 9.44
N VAL A 227 -2.57 -12.78 8.93
CA VAL A 227 -1.68 -12.96 7.78
C VAL A 227 -2.20 -12.27 6.52
N ASN A 228 -3.52 -12.14 6.39
CA ASN A 228 -4.15 -11.41 5.28
C ASN A 228 -3.87 -9.90 5.38
N GLU A 229 -3.95 -9.31 6.56
CA GLU A 229 -3.59 -7.91 6.78
C GLU A 229 -2.10 -7.67 6.51
N LEU A 230 -1.22 -8.57 6.98
CA LEU A 230 0.21 -8.52 6.67
C LEU A 230 0.46 -8.58 5.16
N THR A 231 -0.17 -9.54 4.48
CA THR A 231 -0.03 -9.71 3.03
C THR A 231 -0.51 -8.46 2.27
N ASN A 232 -1.64 -7.89 2.68
CA ASN A 232 -2.19 -6.68 2.04
C ASN A 232 -1.29 -5.46 2.29
N ALA A 233 -0.79 -5.27 3.52
CA ALA A 233 0.14 -4.21 3.83
C ALA A 233 1.40 -4.27 2.95
N LEU A 234 1.97 -5.47 2.75
CA LEU A 234 3.15 -5.67 1.92
C LEU A 234 2.87 -5.51 0.42
N LYS A 235 1.69 -5.93 -0.07
CA LYS A 235 1.23 -5.65 -1.45
C LYS A 235 1.05 -4.16 -1.70
N GLU A 236 0.62 -3.42 -0.70
CA GLU A 236 0.52 -1.95 -0.71
C GLU A 236 1.88 -1.28 -0.45
N SER A 237 2.99 -2.02 -0.52
CA SER A 237 4.37 -1.54 -0.33
C SER A 237 4.66 -0.91 1.04
N HIS A 238 3.82 -1.14 2.03
CA HIS A 238 4.08 -0.66 3.39
C HIS A 238 5.21 -1.43 4.06
N TYR A 239 5.91 -0.75 4.97
CA TYR A 239 6.89 -1.37 5.85
C TYR A 239 6.20 -2.02 7.04
N VAL A 240 6.77 -3.14 7.50
CA VAL A 240 6.34 -3.78 8.73
C VAL A 240 7.56 -4.00 9.63
N SER A 241 7.48 -3.50 10.86
CA SER A 241 8.37 -3.90 11.95
C SER A 241 7.81 -5.19 12.53
N ALA A 242 8.55 -6.27 12.44
CA ALA A 242 8.09 -7.61 12.82
C ALA A 242 8.96 -8.18 13.94
N SER A 243 8.37 -8.45 15.10
CA SER A 243 9.04 -9.21 16.17
C SER A 243 8.77 -10.70 15.98
N VAL A 244 9.84 -11.45 15.72
CA VAL A 244 9.84 -12.91 15.49
C VAL A 244 10.58 -13.64 16.60
N GLN A 245 10.30 -14.96 16.76
CA GLN A 245 10.94 -15.80 17.76
C GLN A 245 11.17 -17.21 17.25
N MET A 246 12.10 -17.93 17.87
CA MET A 246 12.34 -19.37 17.65
C MET A 246 12.58 -19.75 16.18
N ASN A 247 13.28 -18.89 15.47
CA ASN A 247 13.62 -19.08 14.07
C ASN A 247 15.09 -18.70 13.78
N LYS A 248 15.47 -18.69 12.51
CA LYS A 248 16.86 -18.38 12.11
C LYS A 248 17.30 -16.93 12.47
N PHE A 249 16.38 -16.01 12.69
CA PHE A 249 16.68 -14.62 13.08
C PHE A 249 16.87 -14.48 14.59
N SER A 250 16.35 -15.41 15.39
CA SER A 250 16.42 -15.41 16.87
C SER A 250 16.86 -16.79 17.41
N SER A 251 17.94 -17.33 16.85
CA SER A 251 18.42 -18.67 17.13
C SER A 251 19.26 -18.81 18.42
N TRP A 252 19.45 -17.74 19.16
CA TRP A 252 20.18 -17.78 20.42
C TRP A 252 19.34 -18.45 21.53
N PRO A 253 19.92 -19.33 22.35
CA PRO A 253 19.19 -20.06 23.37
C PRO A 253 18.58 -19.19 24.48
N PHE A 254 18.99 -17.92 24.57
CA PHE A 254 18.51 -16.96 25.57
C PHE A 254 17.83 -15.73 24.97
N VAL A 255 17.81 -15.57 23.65
CA VAL A 255 17.10 -14.49 22.96
C VAL A 255 15.74 -15.02 22.57
N THR A 256 14.74 -14.46 23.16
CA THR A 256 13.37 -14.90 23.04
C THR A 256 12.68 -14.29 21.83
N SER A 257 13.12 -13.11 21.36
CA SER A 257 12.59 -12.45 20.16
C SER A 257 13.63 -11.58 19.46
N HIS A 258 13.39 -11.29 18.19
CA HIS A 258 14.20 -10.38 17.38
C HIS A 258 13.31 -9.56 16.46
N ALA A 259 13.61 -8.26 16.33
CA ALA A 259 12.89 -7.37 15.42
C ALA A 259 13.60 -7.30 14.06
N ILE A 260 12.82 -7.49 13.00
CA ILE A 260 13.25 -7.39 11.61
C ILE A 260 12.33 -6.45 10.83
N VAL A 261 12.78 -5.97 9.67
CA VAL A 261 11.98 -5.17 8.76
C VAL A 261 11.47 -6.04 7.62
N LEU A 262 10.16 -6.00 7.36
CA LEU A 262 9.57 -6.59 6.17
C LEU A 262 9.22 -5.48 5.18
N LYS A 263 9.52 -5.70 3.90
CA LYS A 263 9.24 -4.75 2.82
C LYS A 263 8.96 -5.45 1.50
N GLY A 264 8.03 -4.88 0.72
CA GLY A 264 7.70 -5.38 -0.60
C GLY A 264 7.03 -6.75 -0.60
N TYR A 265 6.44 -7.09 -1.74
CA TYR A 265 5.71 -8.32 -1.97
C TYR A 265 6.10 -8.93 -3.32
N SER A 266 6.35 -10.24 -3.34
CA SER A 266 6.53 -11.01 -4.57
C SER A 266 6.06 -12.45 -4.37
N ASN A 267 4.99 -12.83 -5.06
CA ASN A 267 4.50 -14.23 -5.10
C ASN A 267 4.40 -14.91 -3.72
N GLY A 268 3.77 -14.25 -2.73
CA GLY A 268 3.62 -14.77 -1.37
C GLY A 268 4.86 -14.60 -0.48
N ASN A 269 5.91 -13.93 -0.97
CA ASN A 269 7.11 -13.65 -0.22
C ASN A 269 7.24 -12.14 0.07
N THR A 270 7.99 -11.81 1.11
CA THR A 270 8.44 -10.45 1.45
C THR A 270 9.96 -10.41 1.61
N TYR A 271 10.55 -9.26 1.32
CA TYR A 271 11.99 -9.05 1.55
C TYR A 271 12.24 -8.64 3.00
N VAL A 272 13.14 -9.35 3.65
CA VAL A 272 13.55 -9.10 5.04
C VAL A 272 14.85 -8.29 5.07
N LEU A 273 14.90 -7.29 5.96
CA LEU A 273 16.14 -6.68 6.42
C LEU A 273 16.33 -7.05 7.89
N ASP A 274 17.39 -7.79 8.17
CA ASP A 274 17.78 -8.20 9.52
C ASP A 274 18.84 -7.22 10.06
N PRO A 275 18.53 -6.43 11.10
CA PRO A 275 19.46 -5.45 11.66
C PRO A 275 20.66 -6.09 12.35
N TYR A 276 20.63 -7.38 12.65
CA TYR A 276 21.71 -8.10 13.32
C TYR A 276 22.68 -8.78 12.36
N ASN A 277 22.16 -9.36 11.27
CA ASN A 277 22.94 -10.14 10.32
C ASN A 277 22.52 -9.92 8.87
N ALA A 278 23.30 -9.15 8.12
CA ALA A 278 23.05 -8.83 6.72
C ALA A 278 22.95 -10.07 5.80
N ALA A 279 23.58 -11.20 6.18
CA ALA A 279 23.47 -12.43 5.40
C ALA A 279 22.06 -13.04 5.40
N ASN A 280 21.21 -12.60 6.31
CA ASN A 280 19.80 -12.99 6.35
C ASN A 280 18.89 -12.14 5.44
N ASN A 281 19.40 -11.04 4.86
CA ASN A 281 18.61 -10.17 3.98
C ASN A 281 18.25 -10.93 2.70
N SER A 282 16.99 -11.29 2.56
CA SER A 282 16.48 -12.09 1.43
C SER A 282 14.96 -12.11 1.40
N TRP A 283 14.40 -12.78 0.40
CA TRP A 283 12.96 -13.06 0.29
C TRP A 283 12.57 -14.28 1.12
N TYR A 284 11.49 -14.15 1.91
CA TYR A 284 10.94 -15.20 2.77
C TYR A 284 9.43 -15.32 2.61
N PRO A 285 8.86 -16.54 2.74
CA PRO A 285 7.42 -16.75 2.71
C PRO A 285 6.73 -15.98 3.86
N ILE A 286 5.72 -15.20 3.52
CA ILE A 286 4.96 -14.39 4.49
C ILE A 286 4.29 -15.29 5.53
N ASP A 287 3.70 -16.41 5.09
CA ASP A 287 3.03 -17.36 6.00
C ASP A 287 4.00 -18.00 7.00
N ALA A 288 5.26 -18.23 6.62
CA ALA A 288 6.27 -18.76 7.54
C ALA A 288 6.61 -17.74 8.61
N LEU A 289 6.89 -16.48 8.21
CA LEU A 289 7.17 -15.39 9.16
C LEU A 289 5.99 -15.13 10.10
N TRP A 290 4.76 -15.19 9.59
CA TRP A 290 3.57 -15.04 10.42
C TRP A 290 3.46 -16.11 11.51
N ARG A 291 3.75 -17.38 11.20
CA ARG A 291 3.75 -18.47 12.21
C ARG A 291 4.86 -18.33 13.25
N GLU A 292 5.93 -17.64 12.92
CA GLU A 292 7.11 -17.41 13.76
C GLU A 292 7.03 -16.08 14.54
N GLN A 293 5.87 -15.45 14.58
CA GLN A 293 5.66 -14.21 15.34
C GLN A 293 5.95 -14.40 16.82
N SER A 294 6.48 -13.36 17.46
CA SER A 294 6.74 -13.40 18.90
C SER A 294 5.45 -13.48 19.69
N THR A 295 5.42 -14.34 20.70
CA THR A 295 4.32 -14.47 21.66
C THR A 295 4.65 -13.82 23.02
N GLN A 296 5.79 -13.12 23.10
CA GLN A 296 6.19 -12.45 24.33
C GLN A 296 5.29 -11.26 24.63
N TYR A 297 4.86 -11.18 25.90
CA TYR A 297 3.98 -10.11 26.35
C TYR A 297 4.55 -8.72 26.04
N GLU A 298 5.87 -8.51 26.24
CA GLU A 298 6.52 -7.24 25.99
C GLU A 298 6.43 -6.81 24.52
N ASN A 299 6.44 -7.74 23.57
CA ASN A 299 6.34 -7.43 22.15
C ASN A 299 4.93 -7.15 21.66
N ILE A 300 3.91 -7.64 22.39
CA ILE A 300 2.50 -7.45 22.06
C ILE A 300 1.82 -6.37 22.92
N ALA A 301 2.46 -5.98 24.01
CA ALA A 301 1.94 -4.94 24.89
C ALA A 301 1.68 -3.63 24.14
N ALA A 302 0.59 -2.96 24.47
CA ALA A 302 0.09 -1.72 23.85
C ALA A 302 -0.42 -1.85 22.40
N LEU A 303 0.04 -2.84 21.64
CA LEU A 303 -0.33 -3.03 20.22
C LEU A 303 -1.21 -4.25 19.98
N GLY A 304 -1.21 -5.24 20.89
CA GLY A 304 -1.95 -6.50 20.78
C GLY A 304 -1.32 -7.52 19.82
N HIS A 305 -0.41 -7.09 18.94
CA HIS A 305 0.27 -7.93 17.95
C HIS A 305 1.72 -7.51 17.77
N PRO A 306 2.64 -8.46 17.46
CA PRO A 306 4.07 -8.18 17.33
C PRO A 306 4.47 -7.71 15.93
N PHE A 307 3.55 -7.70 14.95
CA PHE A 307 3.78 -7.20 13.60
C PHE A 307 3.05 -5.87 13.43
N VAL A 308 3.80 -4.83 13.10
CA VAL A 308 3.32 -3.45 13.07
C VAL A 308 3.62 -2.82 11.72
N LYS A 309 2.57 -2.52 10.97
CA LYS A 309 2.65 -1.69 9.76
C LYS A 309 3.01 -0.26 10.14
N ILE A 310 3.95 0.34 9.43
CA ILE A 310 4.40 1.72 9.66
C ILE A 310 4.27 2.50 8.36
N THR A 311 3.56 3.64 8.41
CA THR A 311 3.28 4.50 7.25
C THR A 311 3.59 5.96 7.56
N ASP A 312 3.67 6.78 6.52
CA ASP A 312 3.94 8.23 6.54
C ASP A 312 2.67 9.09 6.40
N ILE A 313 1.52 8.53 6.82
CA ILE A 313 0.21 9.20 6.80
C ILE A 313 -0.43 9.20 8.18
#